data_40a055c0ee12af584ce2d49677816d4c
#
_entry.id   40a055c0ee12af584ce2d49677816d4c
#
_cell.length_a   1.000
_cell.length_b   1.000
_cell.length_c   1.000
_cell.angle_alpha   90.00
_cell.angle_beta   90.00
_cell.angle_gamma   90.00
#
_symmetry.space_group_name_H-M   'P 1'
#
loop_
_entity.id
_entity.type
_entity.pdbx_description
1 polymer ?
#
loop_
_entity_poly.entity_id
_entity_poly.type
_entity_poly.pdbx_seq_one_letter_code
_entity_poly.pdbx_strand_id
1 'polypeptide(L)'
;QIKLVDRTFNADPDRARQLFRFILDRHRRSHFHFEIAAHLLDDETLALLDEVPPGTFQFEIGVQSTQDATLRAIDRPAALERLEHAVRRLKSAGRVKLHLDLVAGLPGDSYSDFLASIDRVAALSPDHLQVELVKLLPGTPLRGRAVSGGLRFDPNPPYTVLATSELT
;
A
#
# COMPACT_ATOMS: atom_id res chain seq x y z
N GLN A 1 3.77 18.48 9.38
CA GLN A 1 3.40 17.40 8.46
C GLN A 1 1.98 17.63 7.94
N ILE A 2 1.76 17.39 6.66
CA ILE A 2 0.46 17.46 5.99
C ILE A 2 0.17 16.07 5.43
N LYS A 3 -0.92 15.42 5.87
CA LYS A 3 -1.36 14.13 5.32
C LYS A 3 -2.55 14.38 4.37
N LEU A 4 -2.42 13.93 3.11
CA LEU A 4 -3.52 13.87 2.17
C LEU A 4 -4.32 12.60 2.44
N VAL A 5 -5.64 12.74 2.50
CA VAL A 5 -6.55 11.65 2.90
C VAL A 5 -7.24 10.98 1.72
N ASP A 6 -6.71 11.16 0.52
CA ASP A 6 -7.15 10.40 -0.67
C ASP A 6 -6.77 8.92 -0.49
N ARG A 7 -7.69 8.00 -0.78
CA ARG A 7 -7.41 6.55 -0.74
C ARG A 7 -6.37 6.10 -1.78
N THR A 8 -6.27 6.84 -2.88
CA THR A 8 -5.27 6.64 -3.94
C THR A 8 -5.05 8.01 -4.58
N PHE A 9 -4.07 8.73 -4.07
CA PHE A 9 -3.80 10.10 -4.52
C PHE A 9 -3.49 10.20 -6.01
N ASN A 10 -2.78 9.20 -6.54
CA ASN A 10 -2.37 9.13 -7.95
C ASN A 10 -3.32 8.30 -8.84
N ALA A 11 -4.60 8.19 -8.47
CA ALA A 11 -5.61 7.55 -9.34
C ALA A 11 -5.76 8.29 -10.69
N ASP A 12 -5.54 9.60 -10.68
CA ASP A 12 -5.38 10.44 -11.87
C ASP A 12 -3.92 10.92 -11.92
N PRO A 13 -3.08 10.36 -12.81
CA PRO A 13 -1.65 10.69 -12.88
C PRO A 13 -1.37 12.15 -13.23
N ASP A 14 -2.17 12.75 -14.13
CA ASP A 14 -1.99 14.13 -14.55
C ASP A 14 -2.26 15.11 -13.40
N ARG A 15 -3.37 14.89 -12.67
CA ARG A 15 -3.69 15.63 -11.46
C ARG A 15 -2.61 15.49 -10.40
N ALA A 16 -2.13 14.26 -10.18
CA ALA A 16 -1.07 14.00 -9.20
C ALA A 16 0.21 14.76 -9.55
N ARG A 17 0.67 14.71 -10.81
CA ARG A 17 1.85 15.46 -11.28
C ARG A 17 1.68 16.97 -11.11
N GLN A 18 0.52 17.52 -11.46
CA GLN A 18 0.24 18.95 -11.25
C GLN A 18 0.36 19.36 -9.78
N LEU A 19 -0.20 18.55 -8.88
CA LEU A 19 -0.14 18.82 -7.44
C LEU A 19 1.29 18.65 -6.89
N PHE A 20 2.04 17.63 -7.31
CA PHE A 20 3.45 17.48 -6.93
C PHE A 20 4.26 18.71 -7.37
N ARG A 21 4.15 19.16 -8.62
CA ARG A 21 4.82 20.37 -9.12
C ARG A 21 4.43 21.60 -8.30
N PHE A 22 3.14 21.81 -8.06
CA PHE A 22 2.66 22.93 -7.26
C PHE A 22 3.27 22.95 -5.85
N ILE A 23 3.35 21.78 -5.19
CA ILE A 23 3.94 21.65 -3.87
C ILE A 23 5.45 21.97 -3.93
N LEU A 24 6.17 21.40 -4.90
CA LEU A 24 7.61 21.63 -5.03
C LEU A 24 7.95 23.10 -5.29
N ASP A 25 7.12 23.80 -6.05
CA ASP A 25 7.32 25.22 -6.35
C ASP A 25 7.07 26.13 -5.14
N ARG A 26 6.14 25.74 -4.26
CA ARG A 26 5.59 26.65 -3.24
C ARG A 26 5.84 26.27 -1.79
N HIS A 27 6.07 24.99 -1.50
CA HIS A 27 6.03 24.45 -0.13
C HIS A 27 7.31 23.71 0.25
N ARG A 28 8.43 24.43 0.43
CA ARG A 28 9.76 23.85 0.69
C ARG A 28 10.03 23.45 2.15
N ARG A 29 9.11 23.77 3.08
CA ARG A 29 9.31 23.53 4.53
C ARG A 29 8.37 22.50 5.13
N SER A 30 7.38 22.04 4.37
CA SER A 30 6.39 21.07 4.84
C SER A 30 6.75 19.66 4.39
N HIS A 31 6.44 18.69 5.25
CA HIS A 31 6.50 17.29 4.92
C HIS A 31 5.10 16.82 4.51
N PHE A 32 4.97 16.21 3.36
CA PHE A 32 3.71 15.74 2.79
C PHE A 32 3.68 14.22 2.76
N HIS A 33 2.57 13.67 3.23
CA HIS A 33 2.30 12.24 3.24
C HIS A 33 1.14 11.93 2.30
N PHE A 34 1.33 10.95 1.41
CA PHE A 34 0.36 10.54 0.39
C PHE A 34 0.15 9.04 0.44
N GLU A 35 -1.11 8.60 0.33
CA GLU A 35 -1.45 7.20 0.04
C GLU A 35 -1.52 7.02 -1.48
N ILE A 36 -0.67 6.17 -2.04
CA ILE A 36 -0.53 6.00 -3.49
C ILE A 36 -0.62 4.53 -3.92
N ALA A 37 -0.97 4.32 -5.18
CA ALA A 37 -0.83 3.05 -5.86
C ALA A 37 0.45 3.06 -6.71
N ALA A 38 1.50 2.37 -6.26
CA ALA A 38 2.81 2.42 -6.91
C ALA A 38 2.79 1.89 -8.34
N HIS A 39 1.92 0.92 -8.66
CA HIS A 39 1.76 0.39 -10.02
C HIS A 39 1.17 1.37 -11.03
N LEU A 40 0.64 2.52 -10.57
CA LEU A 40 0.15 3.61 -11.41
C LEU A 40 1.20 4.70 -11.66
N LEU A 41 2.39 4.60 -11.05
CA LEU A 41 3.47 5.54 -11.33
C LEU A 41 4.05 5.25 -12.72
N ASP A 42 3.96 6.23 -13.59
CA ASP A 42 4.59 6.22 -14.91
C ASP A 42 5.98 6.87 -14.88
N ASP A 43 6.72 6.73 -15.97
CA ASP A 43 8.09 7.23 -16.07
C ASP A 43 8.17 8.76 -15.91
N GLU A 44 7.15 9.50 -16.38
CA GLU A 44 7.10 10.95 -16.22
C GLU A 44 6.95 11.34 -14.76
N THR A 45 6.07 10.64 -14.02
CA THR A 45 5.91 10.86 -12.58
C THR A 45 7.16 10.48 -11.80
N LEU A 46 7.78 9.33 -12.15
CA LEU A 46 9.03 8.89 -11.50
C LEU A 46 10.16 9.90 -11.75
N ALA A 47 10.30 10.44 -12.97
CA ALA A 47 11.28 11.47 -13.26
C ALA A 47 11.05 12.76 -12.47
N LEU A 48 9.78 13.19 -12.31
CA LEU A 48 9.44 14.33 -11.44
C LEU A 48 9.83 14.06 -9.98
N LEU A 49 9.64 12.84 -9.50
CA LEU A 49 9.94 12.47 -8.12
C LEU A 49 11.45 12.41 -7.83
N ASP A 50 12.32 12.30 -8.85
CA ASP A 50 13.76 12.42 -8.70
C ASP A 50 14.21 13.84 -8.31
N GLU A 51 13.39 14.85 -8.61
CA GLU A 51 13.66 16.26 -8.29
C GLU A 51 13.23 16.65 -6.87
N VAL A 52 12.51 15.76 -6.17
CA VAL A 52 11.97 16.05 -4.83
C VAL A 52 13.09 16.26 -3.83
N PRO A 53 13.13 17.37 -3.09
CA PRO A 53 14.08 17.54 -2.01
C PRO A 53 13.86 16.48 -0.91
N PRO A 54 14.91 15.83 -0.41
CA PRO A 54 14.79 14.81 0.64
C PRO A 54 13.99 15.32 1.85
N GLY A 55 13.09 14.47 2.37
CA GLY A 55 12.25 14.82 3.51
C GLY A 55 10.98 15.60 3.17
N THR A 56 10.73 15.91 1.89
CA THR A 56 9.51 16.61 1.48
C THR A 56 8.33 15.65 1.33
N PHE A 57 8.53 14.49 0.68
CA PHE A 57 7.47 13.51 0.43
C PHE A 57 7.69 12.19 1.16
N GLN A 58 6.59 11.62 1.60
CA GLN A 58 6.47 10.25 2.09
C GLN A 58 5.29 9.59 1.39
N PHE A 59 5.51 8.40 0.84
CA PHE A 59 4.46 7.59 0.22
C PHE A 59 4.14 6.39 1.09
N GLU A 60 2.87 6.22 1.39
CA GLU A 60 2.28 5.02 1.95
C GLU A 60 1.72 4.18 0.80
N ILE A 61 2.18 2.94 0.68
CA ILE A 61 1.90 2.05 -0.45
C ILE A 61 1.38 0.74 0.09
N GLY A 62 0.09 0.51 -0.09
CA GLY A 62 -0.54 -0.75 0.30
C GLY A 62 -0.16 -1.89 -0.65
N VAL A 63 0.77 -2.73 -0.25
CA VAL A 63 1.11 -3.99 -0.93
C VAL A 63 0.06 -5.04 -0.62
N GLN A 64 -0.35 -5.14 0.63
CA GLN A 64 -1.32 -6.04 1.26
C GLN A 64 -0.81 -7.48 1.36
N SER A 65 -0.48 -8.13 0.26
CA SER A 65 0.13 -9.45 0.13
C SER A 65 0.99 -9.50 -1.13
N THR A 66 1.91 -10.46 -1.22
CA THR A 66 2.67 -10.74 -2.44
C THR A 66 2.19 -12.01 -3.14
N GLN A 67 1.06 -12.57 -2.68
CA GLN A 67 0.44 -13.76 -3.25
C GLN A 67 -0.68 -13.36 -4.20
N ASP A 68 -0.56 -13.71 -5.47
CA ASP A 68 -1.56 -13.37 -6.50
C ASP A 68 -2.96 -13.92 -6.19
N ALA A 69 -3.04 -15.12 -5.60
CA ALA A 69 -4.31 -15.73 -5.21
C ALA A 69 -5.00 -14.90 -4.13
N THR A 70 -4.26 -14.47 -3.11
CA THR A 70 -4.72 -13.63 -2.01
C THR A 70 -5.18 -12.26 -2.51
N LEU A 71 -4.40 -11.63 -3.39
CA LEU A 71 -4.76 -10.34 -3.99
C LEU A 71 -6.06 -10.43 -4.80
N ARG A 72 -6.23 -11.51 -5.59
CA ARG A 72 -7.49 -11.74 -6.32
C ARG A 72 -8.68 -11.96 -5.39
N ALA A 73 -8.48 -12.66 -4.26
CA ALA A 73 -9.55 -12.91 -3.28
C ALA A 73 -10.09 -11.63 -2.63
N ILE A 74 -9.31 -10.55 -2.62
CA ILE A 74 -9.71 -9.23 -2.11
C ILE A 74 -9.96 -8.19 -3.21
N ASP A 75 -10.18 -8.64 -4.45
CA ASP A 75 -10.45 -7.81 -5.62
C ASP A 75 -9.36 -6.75 -5.89
N ARG A 76 -8.10 -7.10 -5.63
CA ARG A 76 -6.94 -6.26 -5.96
C ARG A 76 -6.25 -6.74 -7.23
N PRO A 77 -5.80 -5.79 -8.11
CA PRO A 77 -5.06 -6.16 -9.31
C PRO A 77 -3.72 -6.81 -8.95
N ALA A 78 -3.38 -7.90 -9.63
CA ALA A 78 -2.06 -8.53 -9.55
C ALA A 78 -1.06 -7.71 -10.37
N ALA A 79 -0.59 -6.60 -9.83
CA ALA A 79 0.37 -5.69 -10.46
C ALA A 79 1.69 -5.61 -9.67
N LEU A 80 2.08 -6.72 -9.03
CA LEU A 80 3.19 -6.77 -8.10
C LEU A 80 4.53 -6.39 -8.75
N GLU A 81 4.80 -6.90 -9.95
CA GLU A 81 6.03 -6.57 -10.68
C GLU A 81 6.15 -5.06 -10.96
N ARG A 82 5.05 -4.42 -11.37
CA ARG A 82 5.03 -2.97 -11.60
C ARG A 82 5.21 -2.19 -10.31
N LEU A 83 4.58 -2.64 -9.22
CA LEU A 83 4.75 -2.06 -7.89
C LEU A 83 6.21 -2.15 -7.44
N GLU A 84 6.82 -3.35 -7.52
CA GLU A 84 8.22 -3.55 -7.13
C GLU A 84 9.18 -2.71 -7.97
N HIS A 85 8.95 -2.63 -9.29
CA HIS A 85 9.74 -1.79 -10.18
C HIS A 85 9.70 -0.32 -9.72
N ALA A 86 8.50 0.23 -9.49
CA ALA A 86 8.34 1.60 -9.04
C ALA A 86 8.98 1.84 -7.65
N VAL A 87 8.80 0.91 -6.70
CA VAL A 87 9.42 0.99 -5.38
C VAL A 87 10.95 0.98 -5.47
N ARG A 88 11.53 0.05 -6.25
CA ARG A 88 13.01 0.00 -6.45
C ARG A 88 13.52 1.29 -7.09
N ARG A 89 12.79 1.83 -8.07
CA ARG A 89 13.16 3.08 -8.74
C ARG A 89 13.15 4.27 -7.78
N LEU A 90 12.08 4.42 -6.98
CA LEU A 90 11.98 5.45 -5.94
C LEU A 90 13.07 5.29 -4.87
N LYS A 91 13.34 4.05 -4.45
CA LYS A 91 14.36 3.76 -3.44
C LYS A 91 15.77 4.09 -3.95
N SER A 92 16.08 3.75 -5.20
CA SER A 92 17.38 4.06 -5.81
C SER A 92 17.62 5.57 -5.92
N ALA A 93 16.57 6.35 -6.17
CA ALA A 93 16.64 7.81 -6.20
C ALA A 93 16.83 8.42 -4.79
N GLY A 94 16.31 7.75 -3.75
CA GLY A 94 16.49 8.16 -2.35
C GLY A 94 15.86 9.50 -1.98
N ARG A 95 14.87 9.98 -2.75
CA ARG A 95 14.26 11.30 -2.57
C ARG A 95 12.99 11.28 -1.72
N VAL A 96 12.25 10.18 -1.81
CA VAL A 96 10.94 10.00 -1.16
C VAL A 96 11.06 8.92 -0.09
N LYS A 97 10.48 9.14 1.08
CA LYS A 97 10.36 8.09 2.10
C LYS A 97 9.26 7.11 1.70
N LEU A 98 9.54 5.82 1.84
CA LEU A 98 8.64 4.75 1.47
C LEU A 98 8.14 4.00 2.71
N HIS A 99 6.82 3.96 2.86
CA HIS A 99 6.11 3.18 3.85
C HIS A 99 5.30 2.12 3.11
N LEU A 100 5.63 0.84 3.31
CA LEU A 100 4.95 -0.27 2.66
C LEU A 100 4.11 -1.04 3.68
N ASP A 101 2.86 -1.38 3.28
CA ASP A 101 1.91 -2.03 4.17
C ASP A 101 1.59 -3.44 3.69
N LEU A 102 1.66 -4.37 4.63
CA LEU A 102 1.14 -5.73 4.51
C LEU A 102 -0.05 -5.93 5.43
N VAL A 103 -0.94 -6.84 5.06
CA VAL A 103 -2.12 -7.17 5.86
C VAL A 103 -2.13 -8.65 6.20
N ALA A 104 -2.13 -8.96 7.49
CA ALA A 104 -2.22 -10.33 7.99
C ALA A 104 -3.68 -10.77 8.15
N GLY A 105 -3.96 -12.03 7.82
CA GLY A 105 -5.30 -12.62 7.94
C GLY A 105 -6.19 -12.39 6.73
N LEU A 106 -5.61 -12.19 5.56
CA LEU A 106 -6.33 -12.15 4.29
C LEU A 106 -6.85 -13.55 3.90
N PRO A 107 -7.97 -13.63 3.15
CA PRO A 107 -8.52 -14.92 2.71
C PRO A 107 -7.51 -15.69 1.83
N GLY A 108 -7.31 -16.97 2.15
CA GLY A 108 -6.41 -17.84 1.40
C GLY A 108 -4.92 -17.59 1.61
N ASP A 109 -4.55 -16.72 2.54
CA ASP A 109 -3.16 -16.42 2.88
C ASP A 109 -2.72 -17.35 4.03
N SER A 110 -1.83 -18.30 3.76
CA SER A 110 -1.25 -19.15 4.79
C SER A 110 -0.19 -18.40 5.61
N TYR A 111 0.17 -18.93 6.77
CA TYR A 111 1.25 -18.35 7.56
C TYR A 111 2.59 -18.30 6.80
N SER A 112 2.90 -19.34 6.01
CA SER A 112 4.11 -19.38 5.17
C SER A 112 4.06 -18.35 4.05
N ASP A 113 2.90 -18.14 3.41
CA ASP A 113 2.72 -17.13 2.36
C ASP A 113 2.87 -15.72 2.92
N PHE A 114 2.32 -15.49 4.12
CA PHE A 114 2.47 -14.22 4.81
C PHE A 114 3.94 -13.92 5.17
N LEU A 115 4.68 -14.90 5.69
CA LEU A 115 6.11 -14.75 5.95
C LEU A 115 6.90 -14.48 4.68
N ALA A 116 6.61 -15.20 3.60
CA ALA A 116 7.22 -14.96 2.30
C ALA A 116 6.92 -13.54 1.78
N SER A 117 5.72 -13.02 2.07
CA SER A 117 5.36 -11.63 1.74
C SER A 117 6.18 -10.62 2.55
N ILE A 118 6.41 -10.88 3.83
CA ILE A 118 7.30 -10.03 4.67
C ILE A 118 8.71 -10.01 4.08
N ASP A 119 9.29 -11.18 3.80
CA ASP A 119 10.66 -11.28 3.27
C ASP A 119 10.79 -10.55 1.92
N ARG A 120 9.82 -10.74 1.04
CA ARG A 120 9.81 -10.11 -0.30
C ARG A 120 9.71 -8.60 -0.22
N VAL A 121 8.85 -8.07 0.65
CA VAL A 121 8.69 -6.62 0.82
C VAL A 121 9.88 -6.02 1.57
N ALA A 122 10.43 -6.70 2.58
CA ALA A 122 11.63 -6.27 3.30
C ALA A 122 12.85 -6.17 2.36
N ALA A 123 12.97 -7.08 1.37
CA ALA A 123 14.02 -7.03 0.35
C ALA A 123 13.97 -5.77 -0.54
N LEU A 124 12.84 -5.07 -0.60
CA LEU A 124 12.72 -3.76 -1.26
C LEU A 124 13.32 -2.61 -0.41
N SER A 125 13.73 -2.91 0.82
CA SER A 125 14.35 -1.97 1.76
C SER A 125 13.53 -0.67 1.99
N PRO A 126 12.23 -0.77 2.32
CA PRO A 126 11.43 0.43 2.63
C PRO A 126 11.98 1.16 3.85
N ASP A 127 11.61 2.44 4.03
CA ASP A 127 11.94 3.19 5.24
C ASP A 127 11.06 2.74 6.42
N HIS A 128 9.84 2.28 6.13
CA HIS A 128 8.92 1.65 7.09
C HIS A 128 8.23 0.46 6.42
N LEU A 129 8.13 -0.63 7.16
CA LEU A 129 7.27 -1.77 6.85
C LEU A 129 6.23 -1.88 7.97
N GLN A 130 4.96 -1.77 7.62
CA GLN A 130 3.84 -1.92 8.54
C GLN A 130 3.09 -3.22 8.26
N VAL A 131 2.66 -3.88 9.31
CA VAL A 131 1.75 -5.03 9.24
C VAL A 131 0.48 -4.68 9.99
N GLU A 132 -0.65 -4.71 9.30
CA GLU A 132 -1.98 -4.51 9.87
C GLU A 132 -2.76 -5.84 9.88
N LEU A 133 -3.65 -6.02 10.87
CA LEU A 133 -4.62 -7.10 10.82
C LEU A 133 -5.82 -6.71 9.96
N VAL A 134 -6.35 -7.67 9.18
CA VAL A 134 -7.57 -7.46 8.41
C VAL A 134 -8.70 -7.01 9.33
N LYS A 135 -9.38 -5.94 8.92
CA LYS A 135 -10.59 -5.41 9.57
C LYS A 135 -11.76 -5.48 8.59
N LEU A 136 -12.79 -6.21 8.95
CA LEU A 136 -13.98 -6.39 8.12
C LEU A 136 -15.00 -5.27 8.37
N LEU A 137 -14.73 -4.11 7.77
CA LEU A 137 -15.56 -2.92 7.97
C LEU A 137 -16.98 -3.12 7.42
N PRO A 138 -18.02 -2.58 8.10
CA PRO A 138 -19.39 -2.61 7.59
C PRO A 138 -19.51 -2.05 6.18
N GLY A 139 -20.33 -2.70 5.35
CA GLY A 139 -20.56 -2.28 3.97
C GLY A 139 -19.48 -2.70 2.95
N THR A 140 -18.40 -3.36 3.39
CA THR A 140 -17.38 -3.84 2.45
C THR A 140 -17.78 -5.18 1.81
N PRO A 141 -17.45 -5.42 0.52
CA PRO A 141 -17.70 -6.72 -0.13
C PRO A 141 -17.04 -7.89 0.60
N LEU A 142 -15.83 -7.69 1.14
CA LEU A 142 -15.11 -8.72 1.89
C LEU A 142 -15.88 -9.15 3.14
N ARG A 143 -16.49 -8.21 3.88
CA ARG A 143 -17.34 -8.54 5.03
C ARG A 143 -18.58 -9.35 4.60
N GLY A 144 -19.19 -9.01 3.48
CA GLY A 144 -20.33 -9.76 2.95
C GLY A 144 -20.01 -11.22 2.60
N ARG A 145 -18.74 -11.49 2.25
CA ARG A 145 -18.24 -12.83 1.90
C ARG A 145 -17.54 -13.55 3.07
N ALA A 146 -17.42 -12.91 4.24
CA ALA A 146 -16.61 -13.41 5.34
C ALA A 146 -16.95 -14.83 5.79
N VAL A 147 -18.24 -15.10 6.04
CA VAL A 147 -18.69 -16.41 6.54
C VAL A 147 -18.47 -17.52 5.51
N SER A 148 -18.83 -17.28 4.24
CA SER A 148 -18.59 -18.25 3.15
C SER A 148 -17.10 -18.41 2.81
N GLY A 149 -16.28 -17.40 3.10
CA GLY A 149 -14.82 -17.41 2.95
C GLY A 149 -14.06 -17.95 4.16
N GLY A 150 -14.74 -18.52 5.17
CA GLY A 150 -14.10 -19.11 6.36
C GLY A 150 -13.46 -18.10 7.31
N LEU A 151 -13.83 -16.82 7.22
CA LEU A 151 -13.32 -15.76 8.10
C LEU A 151 -14.16 -15.67 9.37
N ARG A 152 -13.52 -15.73 10.54
CA ARG A 152 -14.12 -15.37 11.84
C ARG A 152 -13.57 -14.00 12.23
N PHE A 153 -14.43 -13.12 12.71
CA PHE A 153 -14.05 -11.75 13.09
C PHE A 153 -14.84 -11.27 14.29
N ASP A 154 -14.28 -10.26 14.99
CA ASP A 154 -14.98 -9.58 16.07
C ASP A 154 -16.15 -8.77 15.48
N PRO A 155 -17.41 -8.97 15.93
CA PRO A 155 -18.55 -8.19 15.47
C PRO A 155 -18.50 -6.72 15.91
N ASN A 156 -17.66 -6.40 16.91
CA ASN A 156 -17.49 -5.06 17.44
C ASN A 156 -16.29 -4.33 16.76
N PRO A 157 -16.28 -2.99 16.74
CA PRO A 157 -15.12 -2.25 16.28
C PRO A 157 -13.84 -2.65 17.05
N PRO A 158 -12.71 -2.80 16.36
CA PRO A 158 -12.44 -2.44 14.96
C PRO A 158 -12.72 -3.56 13.93
N TYR A 159 -13.50 -4.59 14.27
CA TYR A 159 -13.92 -5.68 13.35
C TYR A 159 -12.77 -6.55 12.87
N THR A 160 -11.80 -6.78 13.73
CA THR A 160 -10.57 -7.53 13.40
C THR A 160 -10.88 -8.99 13.07
N VAL A 161 -10.26 -9.53 12.02
CA VAL A 161 -10.28 -10.97 11.74
C VAL A 161 -9.51 -11.71 12.84
N LEU A 162 -10.16 -12.73 13.39
CA LEU A 162 -9.63 -13.56 14.49
C LEU A 162 -9.12 -14.91 14.00
N ALA A 163 -9.65 -15.40 12.88
CA ALA A 163 -9.20 -16.62 12.23
C ALA A 163 -9.64 -16.63 10.76
N THR A 164 -8.91 -17.38 9.95
CA THR A 164 -9.24 -17.67 8.55
C THR A 164 -9.32 -19.20 8.35
N SER A 165 -9.59 -19.67 7.14
CA SER A 165 -9.48 -21.10 6.81
C SER A 165 -8.05 -21.62 6.98
N GLU A 166 -7.04 -20.75 6.81
CA GLU A 166 -5.61 -21.08 6.80
C GLU A 166 -4.91 -20.75 8.12
N LEU A 167 -5.48 -19.82 8.92
CA LEU A 167 -4.92 -19.29 10.15
C LEU A 167 -5.94 -19.40 11.28
N THR A 168 -5.65 -20.21 12.31
CA THR A 168 -6.52 -20.45 13.49
C THR A 168 -5.87 -19.98 14.77
#